data_eb12aa4f1fc2858e94381fe7eaa40140
#
_entry.id   eb12aa4f1fc2858e94381fe7eaa40140
#
_cell.length_a   1.000
_cell.length_b   1.000
_cell.length_c   1.000
_cell.angle_alpha   90.00
_cell.angle_beta   90.00
_cell.angle_gamma   90.00
#
_symmetry.space_group_name_H-M   'P 1'
#
loop_
_entity.id
_entity.type
_entity.pdbx_description
1 polymer ?
#
loop_
_entity_poly.entity_id
_entity_poly.type
_entity_poly.pdbx_seq_one_letter_code
_entity_poly.pdbx_strand_id
1 'polypeptide(L)'
;SLDMFWGWGEIMLSDFDDIDKHLVNADALFLNAKELGDMESLDFLTDNQREALEQFFGSFQTAHRTRLQERFSELWSIMPNLYHQLKDTMPEGTQPYQGALERKAVEDKEMLHLLDDDTVYCFVGFNMLSETEKKLMSYLHDRGKALFYWDFDVMYMENRAFEAGDFIRENLLRFPNALARTGIYNNLRHKGEVTFISTSTDSSATRYIPEWLKEHLTSEERETALVLCDEQQLQPVLHA
;
A
#
# COMPACT_ATOMS: atom_id res chain seq x y z
N SER A 1 -22.17 0.39 -21.00
CA SER A 1 -21.21 0.20 -22.11
C SER A 1 -20.09 -0.73 -21.68
N LEU A 2 -19.38 -1.31 -22.62
CA LEU A 2 -18.24 -2.21 -22.36
C LEU A 2 -17.14 -1.48 -21.57
N ASP A 3 -16.91 -0.21 -21.86
CA ASP A 3 -15.91 0.64 -21.18
C ASP A 3 -16.23 0.84 -19.69
N MET A 4 -17.51 1.03 -19.36
CA MET A 4 -17.93 1.11 -17.95
C MET A 4 -17.74 -0.24 -17.23
N PHE A 5 -18.02 -1.34 -17.89
CA PHE A 5 -17.80 -2.68 -17.33
C PHE A 5 -16.32 -2.91 -17.03
N TRP A 6 -15.43 -2.51 -17.95
CA TRP A 6 -13.99 -2.63 -17.78
C TRP A 6 -13.48 -1.86 -16.58
N GLY A 7 -13.84 -0.56 -16.45
CA GLY A 7 -13.41 0.26 -15.32
C GLY A 7 -13.88 -0.27 -13.96
N TRP A 8 -15.12 -0.75 -13.87
CA TRP A 8 -15.59 -1.40 -12.63
C TRP A 8 -14.86 -2.72 -12.33
N GLY A 9 -14.55 -3.49 -13.37
CA GLY A 9 -13.80 -4.72 -13.25
C GLY A 9 -12.39 -4.51 -12.67
N GLU A 10 -11.69 -3.49 -13.13
CA GLU A 10 -10.36 -3.13 -12.61
C GLU A 10 -10.40 -2.72 -11.14
N ILE A 11 -11.40 -1.93 -10.74
CA ILE A 11 -11.58 -1.54 -9.33
C ILE A 11 -11.83 -2.78 -8.46
N MET A 12 -12.75 -3.65 -8.86
CA MET A 12 -13.04 -4.89 -8.12
C MET A 12 -11.83 -5.82 -8.02
N LEU A 13 -11.05 -5.94 -9.09
CA LEU A 13 -9.82 -6.75 -9.07
C LEU A 13 -8.79 -6.16 -8.11
N SER A 14 -8.66 -4.84 -8.04
CA SER A 14 -7.79 -4.16 -7.07
C SER A 14 -8.25 -4.43 -5.63
N ASP A 15 -9.55 -4.32 -5.36
CA ASP A 15 -10.11 -4.59 -4.03
C ASP A 15 -9.90 -6.07 -3.62
N PHE A 16 -10.08 -7.01 -4.54
CA PHE A 16 -9.84 -8.44 -4.28
C PHE A 16 -8.37 -8.74 -4.08
N ASP A 17 -7.49 -8.05 -4.82
CA ASP A 17 -6.05 -8.14 -4.66
C ASP A 17 -5.61 -7.70 -3.25
N ASP A 18 -6.16 -6.58 -2.76
CA ASP A 18 -5.90 -6.08 -1.42
C ASP A 18 -6.44 -7.01 -0.33
N ILE A 19 -7.65 -7.55 -0.48
CA ILE A 19 -8.21 -8.54 0.44
C ILE A 19 -7.27 -9.74 0.59
N ASP A 20 -6.73 -10.24 -0.50
CA ASP A 20 -5.83 -11.40 -0.48
C ASP A 20 -4.44 -11.04 0.05
N LYS A 21 -3.84 -9.92 -0.34
CA LYS A 21 -2.56 -9.44 0.19
C LYS A 21 -2.57 -9.22 1.69
N HIS A 22 -3.71 -8.76 2.21
CA HIS A 22 -3.89 -8.56 3.64
C HIS A 22 -4.44 -9.77 4.39
N LEU A 23 -4.57 -10.93 3.73
CA LEU A 23 -5.09 -12.18 4.29
C LEU A 23 -6.45 -12.04 4.96
N VAL A 24 -7.25 -11.06 4.52
CA VAL A 24 -8.58 -10.80 5.07
C VAL A 24 -9.52 -11.96 4.74
N ASN A 25 -10.39 -12.31 5.68
CA ASN A 25 -11.47 -13.24 5.41
C ASN A 25 -12.56 -12.52 4.61
N ALA A 26 -12.61 -12.81 3.30
CA ALA A 26 -13.52 -12.16 2.37
C ALA A 26 -14.99 -12.37 2.74
N ASP A 27 -15.37 -13.59 3.17
CA ASP A 27 -16.75 -13.90 3.56
C ASP A 27 -17.17 -13.11 4.79
N ALA A 28 -16.30 -13.01 5.80
CA ALA A 28 -16.55 -12.23 6.99
C ALA A 28 -16.64 -10.73 6.67
N LEU A 29 -15.73 -10.21 5.81
CA LEU A 29 -15.74 -8.81 5.38
C LEU A 29 -17.06 -8.46 4.68
N PHE A 30 -17.47 -9.27 3.71
CA PHE A 30 -18.66 -8.99 2.92
C PHE A 30 -19.95 -9.23 3.70
N LEU A 31 -19.97 -10.19 4.65
CA LEU A 31 -21.10 -10.44 5.52
C LEU A 31 -21.32 -9.27 6.48
N ASN A 32 -20.25 -8.80 7.13
CA ASN A 32 -20.30 -7.71 8.08
C ASN A 32 -20.75 -6.39 7.45
N ALA A 33 -20.35 -6.13 6.23
CA ALA A 33 -20.84 -4.98 5.49
C ALA A 33 -22.34 -5.08 5.13
N LYS A 34 -22.91 -6.29 5.06
CA LYS A 34 -24.33 -6.52 4.82
C LYS A 34 -25.15 -6.40 6.11
N GLU A 35 -24.63 -6.89 7.22
CA GLU A 35 -25.26 -6.89 8.55
C GLU A 35 -24.69 -5.74 9.41
N LEU A 36 -24.94 -4.52 9.01
CA LEU A 36 -24.46 -3.26 9.63
C LEU A 36 -24.79 -3.09 11.13
N GLY A 37 -25.27 -4.12 11.79
CA GLY A 37 -25.60 -4.13 13.23
C GLY A 37 -24.51 -4.69 14.14
N ASP A 38 -23.58 -5.50 13.63
CA ASP A 38 -22.59 -6.22 14.44
C ASP A 38 -21.14 -5.79 14.13
N MET A 39 -20.88 -4.49 14.10
CA MET A 39 -19.52 -3.95 13.89
C MET A 39 -18.56 -4.24 15.06
N GLU A 40 -19.05 -4.76 16.18
CA GLU A 40 -18.22 -5.16 17.33
C GLU A 40 -17.29 -6.36 17.05
N SER A 41 -17.51 -7.09 15.94
CA SER A 41 -16.73 -8.30 15.59
C SER A 41 -15.56 -8.07 14.62
N LEU A 42 -15.25 -6.83 14.25
CA LEU A 42 -14.16 -6.51 13.34
C LEU A 42 -12.84 -6.26 14.09
N ASP A 43 -12.33 -7.30 14.74
CA ASP A 43 -11.11 -7.24 15.57
C ASP A 43 -9.82 -6.92 14.80
N PHE A 44 -9.87 -6.93 13.47
CA PHE A 44 -8.71 -6.62 12.60
C PHE A 44 -8.60 -5.14 12.21
N LEU A 45 -9.59 -4.32 12.58
CA LEU A 45 -9.56 -2.88 12.28
C LEU A 45 -8.92 -2.09 13.41
N THR A 46 -8.13 -1.08 13.03
CA THR A 46 -7.69 -0.05 13.98
C THR A 46 -8.89 0.79 14.44
N ASP A 47 -8.78 1.43 15.61
CA ASP A 47 -9.84 2.28 16.16
C ASP A 47 -10.26 3.38 15.17
N ASN A 48 -9.31 4.00 14.48
CA ASN A 48 -9.57 5.03 13.46
C ASN A 48 -10.33 4.48 12.24
N GLN A 49 -9.98 3.28 11.79
CA GLN A 49 -10.67 2.61 10.68
C GLN A 49 -12.09 2.21 11.08
N ARG A 50 -12.27 1.75 12.30
CA ARG A 50 -13.58 1.42 12.86
C ARG A 50 -14.48 2.66 12.92
N GLU A 51 -13.97 3.77 13.47
CA GLU A 51 -14.71 5.03 13.55
C GLU A 51 -15.11 5.56 12.16
N ALA A 52 -14.20 5.51 11.18
CA ALA A 52 -14.48 5.92 9.80
C ALA A 52 -15.58 5.05 9.17
N LEU A 53 -15.54 3.73 9.39
CA LEU A 53 -16.57 2.80 8.92
C LEU A 53 -17.90 3.03 9.64
N GLU A 54 -17.89 3.25 10.96
CA GLU A 54 -19.09 3.58 11.73
C GLU A 54 -19.76 4.86 11.22
N GLN A 55 -18.98 5.91 10.93
CA GLN A 55 -19.51 7.13 10.36
C GLN A 55 -20.09 6.91 8.95
N PHE A 56 -19.41 6.15 8.12
CA PHE A 56 -19.87 5.84 6.77
C PHE A 56 -21.14 5.00 6.81
N PHE A 57 -21.14 3.90 7.54
CA PHE A 57 -22.25 2.96 7.60
C PHE A 57 -23.36 3.40 8.58
N GLY A 58 -23.07 4.19 9.60
CA GLY A 58 -24.09 4.79 10.48
C GLY A 58 -25.12 5.59 9.71
N SER A 59 -24.72 6.20 8.58
CA SER A 59 -25.63 6.88 7.67
C SER A 59 -26.63 5.95 6.95
N PHE A 60 -26.35 4.64 6.89
CA PHE A 60 -27.20 3.63 6.23
C PHE A 60 -28.33 3.09 7.15
N GLN A 61 -28.26 3.33 8.45
CA GLN A 61 -29.24 2.84 9.42
C GLN A 61 -30.52 3.73 9.50
N THR A 62 -30.52 4.88 8.85
CA THR A 62 -31.70 5.76 8.84
C THR A 62 -32.83 5.20 7.98
N ALA A 63 -34.09 5.37 8.42
CA ALA A 63 -35.31 4.81 7.82
C ALA A 63 -35.59 5.23 6.36
N HIS A 64 -34.77 6.08 5.77
CA HIS A 64 -34.85 6.52 4.39
C HIS A 64 -33.50 6.28 3.69
N ARG A 65 -33.27 5.05 3.21
CA ARG A 65 -32.14 4.78 2.33
C ARG A 65 -32.26 5.57 1.03
N THR A 66 -31.19 6.25 0.64
CA THR A 66 -31.14 6.87 -0.67
C THR A 66 -30.99 5.79 -1.76
N ARG A 67 -31.45 6.08 -2.99
CA ARG A 67 -31.29 5.16 -4.13
C ARG A 67 -29.82 4.74 -4.35
N LEU A 68 -28.87 5.58 -3.96
CA LEU A 68 -27.44 5.27 -4.04
C LEU A 68 -27.04 4.21 -3.01
N GLN A 69 -27.54 4.31 -1.79
CA GLN A 69 -27.31 3.34 -0.73
C GLN A 69 -27.93 1.97 -1.03
N GLU A 70 -29.11 1.92 -1.63
CA GLU A 70 -29.73 0.69 -2.09
C GLU A 70 -28.87 -0.01 -3.14
N ARG A 71 -28.42 0.71 -4.17
CA ARG A 71 -27.53 0.19 -5.20
C ARG A 71 -26.19 -0.29 -4.65
N PHE A 72 -25.62 0.42 -3.67
CA PHE A 72 -24.41 0.00 -2.99
C PHE A 72 -24.62 -1.32 -2.23
N SER A 73 -25.71 -1.44 -1.48
CA SER A 73 -26.05 -2.69 -0.77
C SER A 73 -26.27 -3.87 -1.73
N GLU A 74 -26.93 -3.63 -2.87
CA GLU A 74 -27.10 -4.63 -3.92
C GLU A 74 -25.74 -5.09 -4.47
N LEU A 75 -24.87 -4.16 -4.85
CA LEU A 75 -23.54 -4.47 -5.36
C LEU A 75 -22.74 -5.27 -4.31
N TRP A 76 -22.75 -4.80 -3.05
CA TRP A 76 -22.03 -5.46 -1.97
C TRP A 76 -22.50 -6.89 -1.73
N SER A 77 -23.78 -7.15 -1.90
CA SER A 77 -24.35 -8.49 -1.72
C SER A 77 -23.89 -9.54 -2.74
N ILE A 78 -23.42 -9.11 -3.92
CA ILE A 78 -22.91 -10.00 -4.97
C ILE A 78 -21.39 -10.19 -4.93
N MET A 79 -20.66 -9.32 -4.22
CA MET A 79 -19.20 -9.35 -4.15
C MET A 79 -18.61 -10.69 -3.69
N PRO A 80 -19.15 -11.37 -2.64
CA PRO A 80 -18.64 -12.67 -2.23
C PRO A 80 -18.68 -13.70 -3.37
N ASN A 81 -19.81 -13.75 -4.08
CA ASN A 81 -19.97 -14.67 -5.20
C ASN A 81 -18.99 -14.35 -6.34
N LEU A 82 -18.80 -13.08 -6.66
CA LEU A 82 -17.82 -12.68 -7.68
C LEU A 82 -16.39 -13.04 -7.29
N TYR A 83 -16.02 -12.80 -6.03
CA TYR A 83 -14.70 -13.14 -5.52
C TYR A 83 -14.40 -14.64 -5.64
N HIS A 84 -15.33 -15.50 -5.21
CA HIS A 84 -15.15 -16.95 -5.29
C HIS A 84 -15.20 -17.45 -6.74
N GLN A 85 -16.20 -17.04 -7.52
CA GLN A 85 -16.34 -17.47 -8.91
C GLN A 85 -15.13 -17.08 -9.75
N LEU A 86 -14.54 -15.92 -9.54
CA LEU A 86 -13.33 -15.50 -10.24
C LEU A 86 -12.18 -16.48 -9.99
N LYS A 87 -12.00 -16.91 -8.75
CA LYS A 87 -10.96 -17.88 -8.38
C LYS A 87 -11.26 -19.28 -8.91
N ASP A 88 -12.52 -19.71 -8.86
CA ASP A 88 -12.95 -21.05 -9.28
C ASP A 88 -12.93 -21.23 -10.81
N THR A 89 -13.06 -20.13 -11.58
CA THR A 89 -13.02 -20.17 -13.06
C THR A 89 -11.62 -20.18 -13.63
N MET A 90 -10.58 -19.95 -12.82
CA MET A 90 -9.20 -19.98 -13.28
C MET A 90 -8.73 -21.41 -13.59
N PRO A 91 -7.92 -21.60 -14.66
CA PRO A 91 -7.27 -22.87 -14.91
C PRO A 91 -6.43 -23.33 -13.71
N GLU A 92 -6.34 -24.65 -13.53
CA GLU A 92 -5.54 -25.21 -12.45
C GLU A 92 -4.08 -24.68 -12.50
N GLY A 93 -3.56 -24.28 -11.35
CA GLY A 93 -2.20 -23.71 -11.23
C GLY A 93 -2.08 -22.22 -11.57
N THR A 94 -3.17 -21.57 -11.99
CA THR A 94 -3.19 -20.11 -12.21
C THR A 94 -3.95 -19.37 -11.10
N GLN A 95 -3.71 -18.07 -11.01
CA GLN A 95 -4.45 -17.18 -10.10
C GLN A 95 -4.90 -15.94 -10.86
N PRO A 96 -6.05 -15.35 -10.52
CA PRO A 96 -6.62 -14.23 -11.28
C PRO A 96 -5.83 -12.92 -11.15
N TYR A 97 -5.11 -12.72 -10.04
CA TYR A 97 -4.34 -11.52 -9.73
C TYR A 97 -3.22 -11.85 -8.73
N GLN A 98 -2.31 -10.90 -8.51
CA GLN A 98 -1.09 -11.10 -7.73
C GLN A 98 -1.38 -11.45 -6.26
N GLY A 99 -2.28 -10.75 -5.59
CA GLY A 99 -2.63 -11.02 -4.18
C GLY A 99 -3.15 -12.43 -3.95
N ALA A 100 -3.95 -12.97 -4.89
CA ALA A 100 -4.40 -14.36 -4.81
C ALA A 100 -3.23 -15.36 -4.91
N LEU A 101 -2.24 -15.07 -5.77
CA LEU A 101 -1.03 -15.88 -5.87
C LEU A 101 -0.18 -15.80 -4.60
N GLU A 102 0.03 -14.60 -4.07
CA GLU A 102 0.78 -14.37 -2.83
C GLU A 102 0.12 -15.08 -1.65
N ARG A 103 -1.20 -14.92 -1.50
CA ARG A 103 -1.97 -15.60 -0.45
C ARG A 103 -1.80 -17.11 -0.54
N LYS A 104 -1.99 -17.67 -1.73
CA LYS A 104 -1.79 -19.12 -1.95
C LYS A 104 -0.38 -19.54 -1.58
N ALA A 105 0.63 -18.79 -2.00
CA ALA A 105 2.04 -19.11 -1.72
C ALA A 105 2.35 -19.17 -0.22
N VAL A 106 1.74 -18.28 0.60
CA VAL A 106 2.01 -18.23 2.05
C VAL A 106 1.06 -19.08 2.89
N GLU A 107 -0.08 -19.52 2.33
CA GLU A 107 -1.02 -20.44 2.99
C GLU A 107 -0.71 -21.90 2.69
N ASP A 108 -0.09 -22.19 1.54
CA ASP A 108 0.32 -23.53 1.14
C ASP A 108 1.66 -23.90 1.79
N LYS A 109 1.61 -24.87 2.71
CA LYS A 109 2.80 -25.35 3.43
C LYS A 109 3.83 -26.02 2.51
N GLU A 110 3.37 -26.69 1.45
CA GLU A 110 4.27 -27.36 0.49
C GLU A 110 5.06 -26.30 -0.30
N MET A 111 4.42 -25.22 -0.70
CA MET A 111 5.12 -24.11 -1.36
C MET A 111 6.14 -23.44 -0.43
N LEU A 112 5.79 -23.21 0.83
CA LEU A 112 6.74 -22.66 1.81
C LEU A 112 7.92 -23.60 2.06
N HIS A 113 7.72 -24.92 2.08
CA HIS A 113 8.80 -25.90 2.24
C HIS A 113 9.81 -25.90 1.08
N LEU A 114 9.44 -25.41 -0.11
CA LEU A 114 10.40 -25.23 -1.21
C LEU A 114 11.49 -24.20 -0.87
N LEU A 115 11.27 -23.36 0.12
CA LEU A 115 12.23 -22.35 0.61
C LEU A 115 13.13 -22.89 1.72
N ASP A 116 13.01 -24.18 2.10
CA ASP A 116 13.81 -24.82 3.15
C ASP A 116 15.18 -25.32 2.66
N ASP A 117 15.67 -24.80 1.54
CA ASP A 117 17.03 -25.00 1.02
C ASP A 117 18.09 -24.26 1.89
N ASP A 118 19.36 -24.31 1.51
CA ASP A 118 20.45 -23.61 2.22
C ASP A 118 20.55 -22.10 1.88
N THR A 119 19.55 -21.54 1.21
CA THR A 119 19.53 -20.14 0.77
C THR A 119 19.21 -19.18 1.93
N VAL A 120 19.93 -18.07 1.99
CA VAL A 120 19.62 -16.94 2.86
C VAL A 120 18.98 -15.83 2.03
N TYR A 121 17.82 -15.38 2.47
CA TYR A 121 17.03 -14.34 1.81
C TYR A 121 17.31 -12.96 2.43
N CYS A 122 17.68 -12.00 1.61
CA CYS A 122 17.93 -10.63 2.04
C CYS A 122 16.79 -9.71 1.60
N PHE A 123 16.10 -9.12 2.56
CA PHE A 123 15.01 -8.16 2.34
C PHE A 123 15.55 -6.75 2.50
N VAL A 124 15.53 -5.96 1.42
CA VAL A 124 16.17 -4.63 1.36
C VAL A 124 15.19 -3.60 0.81
N GLY A 125 15.08 -2.44 1.45
CA GLY A 125 14.33 -1.29 0.93
C GLY A 125 12.81 -1.37 1.10
N PHE A 126 12.30 -2.29 1.92
CA PHE A 126 10.88 -2.38 2.25
C PHE A 126 10.49 -1.32 3.29
N ASN A 127 9.24 -0.89 3.26
CA ASN A 127 8.66 0.00 4.25
C ASN A 127 7.31 -0.55 4.73
N MET A 128 6.24 -0.31 4.00
CA MET A 128 4.93 -0.90 4.28
C MET A 128 4.90 -2.35 3.76
N LEU A 129 4.55 -3.28 4.64
CA LEU A 129 4.44 -4.69 4.31
C LEU A 129 2.98 -5.14 4.30
N SER A 130 2.61 -5.91 3.29
CA SER A 130 1.34 -6.66 3.29
C SER A 130 1.39 -7.80 4.32
N GLU A 131 0.24 -8.37 4.66
CA GLU A 131 0.20 -9.52 5.58
C GLU A 131 0.78 -10.79 4.93
N THR A 132 0.68 -10.94 3.62
CA THR A 132 1.35 -12.03 2.89
C THR A 132 2.86 -11.91 2.98
N GLU A 133 3.42 -10.71 2.78
CA GLU A 133 4.86 -10.44 2.94
C GLU A 133 5.32 -10.66 4.39
N LYS A 134 4.59 -10.15 5.38
CA LYS A 134 4.88 -10.37 6.80
C LYS A 134 4.90 -11.86 7.15
N LYS A 135 3.96 -12.63 6.60
CA LYS A 135 3.87 -14.07 6.83
C LYS A 135 5.05 -14.82 6.22
N LEU A 136 5.43 -14.49 4.97
CA LEU A 136 6.60 -15.06 4.31
C LEU A 136 7.90 -14.72 5.05
N MET A 137 8.10 -13.44 5.35
CA MET A 137 9.28 -12.95 6.08
C MET A 137 9.42 -13.62 7.45
N SER A 138 8.28 -13.79 8.15
CA SER A 138 8.29 -14.50 9.45
C SER A 138 8.66 -15.95 9.32
N TYR A 139 8.11 -16.64 8.32
CA TYR A 139 8.45 -18.03 8.05
C TYR A 139 9.96 -18.24 7.86
N LEU A 140 10.60 -17.35 7.09
CA LEU A 140 12.04 -17.39 6.81
C LEU A 140 12.87 -16.94 8.03
N HIS A 141 12.39 -15.92 8.74
CA HIS A 141 13.05 -15.42 9.95
C HIS A 141 13.12 -16.48 11.06
N ASP A 142 12.01 -17.16 11.33
CA ASP A 142 11.92 -18.20 12.36
C ASP A 142 12.85 -19.41 12.07
N ARG A 143 13.27 -19.56 10.83
CA ARG A 143 14.23 -20.57 10.36
C ARG A 143 15.67 -20.08 10.27
N GLY A 144 15.92 -18.83 10.65
CA GLY A 144 17.24 -18.20 10.54
C GLY A 144 17.71 -17.97 9.10
N LYS A 145 16.76 -17.89 8.14
CA LYS A 145 17.03 -17.76 6.70
C LYS A 145 16.77 -16.35 6.16
N ALA A 146 16.43 -15.40 7.00
CA ALA A 146 16.12 -14.01 6.60
C ALA A 146 17.08 -13.01 7.21
N LEU A 147 17.56 -12.09 6.39
CA LEU A 147 18.26 -10.88 6.81
C LEU A 147 17.47 -9.67 6.34
N PHE A 148 17.27 -8.70 7.23
CA PHE A 148 16.48 -7.50 6.96
C PHE A 148 17.37 -6.26 6.98
N TYR A 149 17.25 -5.44 5.96
CA TYR A 149 17.99 -4.19 5.80
C TYR A 149 17.00 -3.05 5.66
N TRP A 150 16.67 -2.42 6.81
CA TRP A 150 15.77 -1.28 6.89
C TRP A 150 16.57 0.00 6.79
N ASP A 151 16.25 0.83 5.81
CA ASP A 151 16.82 2.16 5.66
C ASP A 151 15.78 3.22 6.09
N PHE A 152 16.17 4.08 7.03
CA PHE A 152 15.32 5.13 7.57
C PHE A 152 16.16 6.23 8.20
N ASP A 153 15.61 7.43 8.31
CA ASP A 153 16.23 8.50 9.09
C ASP A 153 15.61 8.58 10.49
N VAL A 154 16.45 8.81 11.48
CA VAL A 154 16.06 8.93 12.89
C VAL A 154 14.99 10.00 13.10
N MET A 155 14.96 11.05 12.29
CA MET A 155 13.96 12.10 12.35
C MET A 155 12.53 11.54 12.22
N TYR A 156 12.30 10.60 11.32
CA TYR A 156 11.00 9.95 11.17
C TYR A 156 10.67 8.97 12.30
N MET A 157 11.70 8.43 12.96
CA MET A 157 11.53 7.46 14.03
C MET A 157 11.24 8.11 15.38
N GLU A 158 11.85 9.27 15.67
CA GLU A 158 11.70 9.99 16.94
C GLU A 158 10.37 10.75 17.03
N ASN A 159 9.86 11.25 15.92
CA ASN A 159 8.64 12.03 15.91
C ASN A 159 7.45 11.23 15.34
N ARG A 160 6.54 10.83 16.22
CA ARG A 160 5.33 10.07 15.87
C ARG A 160 4.31 10.85 15.04
N ALA A 161 4.48 12.16 14.86
CA ALA A 161 3.67 12.93 13.92
C ALA A 161 4.01 12.62 12.44
N PHE A 162 5.13 11.95 12.19
CA PHE A 162 5.51 11.49 10.86
C PHE A 162 5.08 10.04 10.66
N GLU A 163 4.00 9.82 9.92
CA GLU A 163 3.47 8.50 9.55
C GLU A 163 4.50 7.63 8.81
N ALA A 164 5.43 8.25 8.05
CA ALA A 164 6.49 7.55 7.33
C ALA A 164 7.35 6.63 8.23
N GLY A 165 7.43 6.91 9.53
CA GLY A 165 8.15 6.08 10.50
C GLY A 165 7.32 4.94 11.10
N ASP A 166 5.99 4.93 10.96
CA ASP A 166 5.12 3.98 11.67
C ASP A 166 5.36 2.54 11.22
N PHE A 167 5.39 2.30 9.93
CA PHE A 167 5.64 0.96 9.38
C PHE A 167 7.01 0.43 9.73
N ILE A 168 8.05 1.27 9.67
CA ILE A 168 9.42 0.86 10.06
C ILE A 168 9.49 0.56 11.55
N ARG A 169 8.84 1.36 12.42
CA ARG A 169 8.77 1.08 13.86
C ARG A 169 8.13 -0.28 14.14
N GLU A 170 7.03 -0.59 13.47
CA GLU A 170 6.36 -1.88 13.57
C GLU A 170 7.24 -3.02 13.07
N ASN A 171 7.81 -2.87 11.88
CA ASN A 171 8.67 -3.90 11.27
C ASN A 171 9.89 -4.21 12.12
N LEU A 172 10.55 -3.20 12.70
CA LEU A 172 11.72 -3.39 13.56
C LEU A 172 11.44 -4.18 14.85
N LEU A 173 10.19 -4.20 15.33
CA LEU A 173 9.81 -5.02 16.48
C LEU A 173 9.88 -6.51 16.16
N ARG A 174 9.61 -6.88 14.92
CA ARG A 174 9.52 -8.28 14.49
C ARG A 174 10.74 -8.73 13.67
N PHE A 175 11.29 -7.85 12.87
CA PHE A 175 12.36 -8.12 11.90
C PHE A 175 13.57 -7.25 12.20
N PRO A 176 14.56 -7.75 12.97
CA PRO A 176 15.72 -6.96 13.37
C PRO A 176 16.52 -6.47 12.16
N ASN A 177 16.96 -5.19 12.20
CA ASN A 177 17.80 -4.62 11.16
C ASN A 177 19.22 -5.18 11.21
N ALA A 178 19.71 -5.70 10.07
CA ALA A 178 21.08 -6.19 9.94
C ALA A 178 22.11 -5.07 9.69
N LEU A 179 21.67 -3.86 9.36
CA LEU A 179 22.56 -2.71 9.20
C LEU A 179 23.17 -2.28 10.54
N ALA A 180 24.45 -1.92 10.50
CA ALA A 180 25.14 -1.38 11.67
C ALA A 180 24.52 -0.04 12.10
N ARG A 181 24.34 0.16 13.41
CA ARG A 181 23.71 1.37 13.99
C ARG A 181 24.58 2.64 13.96
N THR A 182 25.63 2.68 13.17
CA THR A 182 26.60 3.80 13.17
C THR A 182 26.23 4.86 12.14
N GLY A 183 25.56 5.93 12.56
CA GLY A 183 25.56 7.23 11.86
C GLY A 183 24.77 7.35 10.55
N ILE A 184 24.41 6.24 9.90
CA ILE A 184 23.77 6.22 8.59
C ILE A 184 22.33 6.75 8.59
N TYR A 185 21.70 6.79 9.75
CA TYR A 185 20.26 7.12 9.87
C TYR A 185 19.98 8.56 10.32
N ASN A 186 20.93 9.46 10.17
CA ASN A 186 20.81 10.83 10.68
C ASN A 186 21.15 11.90 9.64
N ASN A 187 20.90 11.61 8.38
CA ASN A 187 21.25 12.49 7.26
C ASN A 187 20.37 13.74 7.19
N LEU A 188 19.09 13.65 7.57
CA LEU A 188 18.16 14.77 7.52
C LEU A 188 18.45 15.86 8.55
N ARG A 189 19.23 15.57 9.59
CA ARG A 189 19.72 16.60 10.54
C ARG A 189 20.81 17.48 9.91
N HIS A 190 21.49 16.99 8.88
CA HIS A 190 22.55 17.67 8.14
C HIS A 190 22.07 18.08 6.74
N LYS A 191 20.80 18.42 6.62
CA LYS A 191 20.18 18.77 5.33
C LYS A 191 20.86 19.97 4.69
N GLY A 192 20.92 19.93 3.36
CA GLY A 192 21.30 21.05 2.54
C GLY A 192 20.28 22.19 2.55
N GLU A 193 20.49 23.16 1.71
CA GLU A 193 19.56 24.27 1.50
C GLU A 193 18.26 23.78 0.90
N VAL A 194 17.14 24.25 1.43
CA VAL A 194 15.79 23.95 0.91
C VAL A 194 15.11 25.26 0.60
N THR A 195 14.75 25.44 -0.69
CA THR A 195 14.04 26.62 -1.16
C THR A 195 12.60 26.27 -1.52
N PHE A 196 11.64 26.97 -0.94
CA PHE A 196 10.22 26.84 -1.29
C PHE A 196 9.82 27.96 -2.23
N ILE A 197 9.26 27.61 -3.39
CA ILE A 197 8.80 28.57 -4.39
C ILE A 197 7.29 28.39 -4.55
N SER A 198 6.54 29.45 -4.24
CA SER A 198 5.09 29.48 -4.42
C SER A 198 4.74 30.24 -5.69
N THR A 199 3.88 29.66 -6.51
CA THR A 199 3.37 30.26 -7.74
C THR A 199 1.85 30.30 -7.73
N SER A 200 1.27 31.25 -8.49
CA SER A 200 -0.18 31.40 -8.55
C SER A 200 -0.89 30.34 -9.41
N THR A 201 -0.15 29.66 -10.29
CA THR A 201 -0.66 28.63 -11.20
C THR A 201 0.43 27.60 -11.52
N ASP A 202 0.02 26.41 -11.91
CA ASP A 202 0.93 25.34 -12.34
C ASP A 202 1.76 25.75 -13.56
N SER A 203 1.17 26.48 -14.51
CA SER A 203 1.88 27.03 -15.65
C SER A 203 2.96 28.03 -15.24
N SER A 204 2.78 28.77 -14.17
CA SER A 204 3.82 29.68 -13.64
C SER A 204 4.95 28.90 -12.99
N ALA A 205 4.62 27.81 -12.27
CA ALA A 205 5.61 26.90 -11.70
C ALA A 205 6.48 26.31 -12.83
N THR A 206 5.84 25.77 -13.86
CA THR A 206 6.52 25.15 -15.00
C THR A 206 7.48 26.14 -15.70
N ARG A 207 7.06 27.37 -15.91
CA ARG A 207 7.90 28.39 -16.56
C ARG A 207 9.09 28.85 -15.72
N TYR A 208 9.01 28.71 -14.41
CA TYR A 208 10.09 29.09 -13.50
C TYR A 208 11.20 28.04 -13.45
N ILE A 209 10.90 26.77 -13.75
CA ILE A 209 11.87 25.66 -13.69
C ILE A 209 13.13 25.93 -14.52
N PRO A 210 13.06 26.34 -15.80
CA PRO A 210 14.26 26.61 -16.60
C PRO A 210 15.12 27.75 -16.03
N GLU A 211 14.51 28.77 -15.45
CA GLU A 211 15.25 29.88 -14.82
C GLU A 211 15.98 29.39 -13.60
N TRP A 212 15.31 28.62 -12.73
CA TRP A 212 15.89 28.02 -11.56
C TRP A 212 17.05 27.07 -11.92
N LEU A 213 16.87 26.24 -12.94
CA LEU A 213 17.90 25.32 -13.41
C LEU A 213 19.14 26.07 -13.91
N LYS A 214 18.98 27.18 -14.65
CA LYS A 214 20.13 27.98 -15.13
C LYS A 214 20.99 28.54 -13.99
N GLU A 215 20.38 28.84 -12.86
CA GLU A 215 21.07 29.41 -11.71
C GLU A 215 21.71 28.35 -10.81
N HIS A 216 21.13 27.14 -10.77
CA HIS A 216 21.49 26.13 -9.78
C HIS A 216 22.06 24.84 -10.38
N LEU A 217 22.01 24.67 -11.73
CA LEU A 217 22.56 23.48 -12.38
C LEU A 217 24.11 23.48 -12.20
N THR A 218 24.58 22.42 -11.59
CA THR A 218 26.01 22.13 -11.53
C THR A 218 26.54 21.65 -12.89
N SER A 219 27.84 21.58 -13.07
CA SER A 219 28.46 21.09 -14.33
C SER A 219 28.10 19.64 -14.69
N GLU A 220 27.53 18.90 -13.75
CA GLU A 220 27.11 17.51 -13.94
C GLU A 220 25.58 17.42 -13.90
N GLU A 221 24.95 17.49 -15.08
CA GLU A 221 23.48 17.40 -15.26
C GLU A 221 22.87 16.13 -14.62
N ARG A 222 23.66 15.07 -14.48
CA ARG A 222 23.23 13.80 -13.86
C ARG A 222 22.98 13.86 -12.36
N GLU A 223 23.45 14.91 -11.69
CA GLU A 223 23.25 15.11 -10.24
C GLU A 223 21.95 15.87 -9.93
N THR A 224 21.24 16.33 -10.98
CA THR A 224 19.98 17.07 -10.82
C THR A 224 18.80 16.21 -11.26
N ALA A 225 17.82 16.06 -10.37
CA ALA A 225 16.57 15.37 -10.67
C ALA A 225 15.39 16.32 -10.55
N LEU A 226 14.54 16.33 -11.57
CA LEU A 226 13.25 17.01 -11.55
C LEU A 226 12.15 15.98 -11.28
N VAL A 227 11.52 16.06 -10.11
CA VAL A 227 10.47 15.14 -9.69
C VAL A 227 9.10 15.81 -9.84
N LEU A 228 8.20 15.20 -10.60
CA LEU A 228 6.84 15.67 -10.81
C LEU A 228 5.88 14.88 -9.92
N CYS A 229 5.11 15.58 -9.09
CA CYS A 229 4.04 14.98 -8.29
C CYS A 229 2.73 14.79 -9.08
N ASP A 230 2.58 15.52 -10.21
CA ASP A 230 1.47 15.40 -11.15
C ASP A 230 2.04 15.11 -12.55
N GLU A 231 1.74 13.93 -13.08
CA GLU A 231 2.20 13.49 -14.40
C GLU A 231 1.68 14.36 -15.54
N GLN A 232 0.56 15.06 -15.36
CA GLN A 232 0.01 15.99 -16.35
C GLN A 232 0.97 17.17 -16.62
N GLN A 233 1.86 17.47 -15.69
CA GLN A 233 2.87 18.53 -15.82
C GLN A 233 4.06 18.11 -16.71
N LEU A 234 4.18 16.84 -17.06
CA LEU A 234 5.33 16.35 -17.85
C LEU A 234 5.47 17.09 -19.19
N GLN A 235 4.38 17.17 -19.95
CA GLN A 235 4.41 17.84 -21.26
C GLN A 235 4.71 19.36 -21.15
N PRO A 236 4.04 20.12 -20.27
CA PRO A 236 4.40 21.50 -20.00
C PRO A 236 5.87 21.71 -19.62
N VAL A 237 6.43 20.85 -18.78
CA VAL A 237 7.83 20.94 -18.33
C VAL A 237 8.80 20.66 -19.47
N LEU A 238 8.53 19.67 -20.32
CA LEU A 238 9.38 19.35 -21.47
C LEU A 238 9.40 20.43 -22.54
N HIS A 239 8.39 21.30 -22.56
CA HIS A 239 8.23 22.41 -23.53
C HIS A 239 8.55 23.79 -22.93
N ALA A 240 8.93 23.87 -21.66
CA ALA A 240 9.34 25.11 -21.00
C ALA A 240 10.81 25.43 -21.28
#